data_5517363377d08cc547a11f8bb188e93a
#
_entry.id   5517363377d08cc547a11f8bb188e93a
#
_cell.length_a   1.000
_cell.length_b   1.000
_cell.length_c   1.000
_cell.angle_alpha   90.00
_cell.angle_beta   90.00
_cell.angle_gamma   90.00
#
_symmetry.space_group_name_H-M   'P 1'
#
loop_
_entity.id
_entity.type
_entity.pdbx_description
1 polymer ?
#
loop_
_entity_poly.entity_id
_entity_poly.type
_entity_poly.pdbx_seq_one_letter_code
_entity_poly.pdbx_strand_id
1 'polypeptide(L)'
;MLTSHDQEHRGPTSVPSQAMADFDIEVFYDGACPLCMREIRMLQGRDRRQRIRFVDIAADGFDAASVGLAWETLMDRIHGRLPDGTLVEGVEVFRRLYAAVGFGPLVALTRLPGVSQLLDLAYHAFAKNRLRLTGRCVDGACELHTKPRGLSANPR
;
A
#
# COMPACT_ATOMS: atom_id res chain seq x y z
N MET A 1 49.19 42.64 10.96
CA MET A 1 48.05 42.59 10.02
C MET A 1 47.49 41.20 10.07
N LEU A 2 46.45 41.01 10.85
CA LEU A 2 45.80 39.71 11.12
C LEU A 2 44.46 39.69 10.42
N THR A 3 44.30 38.82 9.46
CA THR A 3 43.03 38.59 8.80
C THR A 3 42.32 37.42 9.46
N SER A 4 41.24 37.69 10.15
CA SER A 4 40.36 36.74 10.77
C SER A 4 39.62 35.92 9.72
N HIS A 5 39.72 34.60 9.78
CA HIS A 5 38.84 33.67 9.05
C HIS A 5 37.56 33.47 9.87
N ASP A 6 36.48 34.02 9.39
CA ASP A 6 35.13 33.68 9.82
C ASP A 6 34.78 32.29 9.29
N GLN A 7 34.76 31.31 10.18
CA GLN A 7 34.25 29.98 9.93
C GLN A 7 32.75 29.99 10.14
N GLU A 8 32.03 30.15 9.02
CA GLU A 8 30.58 30.05 8.94
C GLU A 8 30.13 28.64 9.32
N HIS A 9 29.55 28.52 10.49
CA HIS A 9 28.91 27.32 11.01
C HIS A 9 27.66 27.07 10.17
N ARG A 10 27.76 26.19 9.16
CA ARG A 10 26.58 25.60 8.53
C ARG A 10 25.91 24.71 9.55
N GLY A 11 24.82 25.21 10.10
CA GLY A 11 23.90 24.43 10.90
C GLY A 11 23.32 23.23 10.14
N PRO A 12 22.80 22.21 10.85
CA PRO A 12 22.34 20.97 10.23
C PRO A 12 21.20 21.27 9.27
N THR A 13 21.37 20.75 8.07
CA THR A 13 20.38 20.78 6.98
C THR A 13 19.03 20.31 7.52
N SER A 14 18.10 21.24 7.63
CA SER A 14 16.70 20.92 7.95
C SER A 14 16.22 19.90 6.92
N VAL A 15 15.85 18.72 7.40
CA VAL A 15 15.09 17.72 6.65
C VAL A 15 13.88 18.45 6.06
N PRO A 16 13.63 18.37 4.74
CA PRO A 16 12.48 19.03 4.16
C PRO A 16 11.24 18.56 4.89
N SER A 17 10.54 19.50 5.51
CA SER A 17 9.21 19.30 6.06
C SER A 17 8.40 18.58 4.99
N GLN A 18 8.00 17.33 5.27
CA GLN A 18 7.16 16.54 4.36
C GLN A 18 5.93 17.40 4.08
N ALA A 19 5.84 17.89 2.84
CA ALA A 19 4.65 18.54 2.34
C ALA A 19 3.49 17.63 2.75
N MET A 20 2.52 18.16 3.52
CA MET A 20 1.39 17.40 4.04
C MET A 20 0.79 16.66 2.88
N ALA A 21 0.90 15.34 2.90
CA ALA A 21 0.47 14.51 1.80
C ALA A 21 -1.04 14.72 1.62
N ASP A 22 -1.43 15.11 0.41
CA ASP A 22 -2.81 15.48 0.07
C ASP A 22 -3.75 14.27 -0.03
N PHE A 23 -3.37 13.16 0.60
CA PHE A 23 -4.11 11.89 0.60
C PHE A 23 -4.32 11.36 2.03
N ASP A 24 -5.35 10.56 2.24
CA ASP A 24 -5.64 9.88 3.51
C ASP A 24 -4.93 8.53 3.62
N ILE A 25 -4.75 7.86 2.50
CA ILE A 25 -4.09 6.55 2.41
C ILE A 25 -3.51 6.33 1.02
N GLU A 26 -2.32 5.74 0.98
CA GLU A 26 -1.74 5.13 -0.20
C GLU A 26 -1.95 3.62 -0.12
N VAL A 27 -2.56 3.01 -1.14
CA VAL A 27 -2.86 1.57 -1.16
C VAL A 27 -1.99 0.84 -2.16
N PHE A 28 -1.39 -0.26 -1.74
CA PHE A 28 -0.58 -1.17 -2.55
C PHE A 28 -1.43 -2.38 -2.94
N TYR A 29 -1.78 -2.49 -4.23
CA TYR A 29 -2.69 -3.52 -4.72
C TYR A 29 -2.10 -4.34 -5.87
N ASP A 30 -2.53 -5.59 -6.01
CA ASP A 30 -2.15 -6.48 -7.10
C ASP A 30 -3.04 -6.20 -8.34
N GLY A 31 -2.51 -5.46 -9.32
CA GLY A 31 -3.20 -5.13 -10.57
C GLY A 31 -3.44 -6.32 -11.49
N ALA A 32 -2.73 -7.45 -11.26
CA ALA A 32 -2.97 -8.69 -12.00
C ALA A 32 -4.10 -9.54 -11.39
N CYS A 33 -4.66 -9.14 -10.24
CA CYS A 33 -5.76 -9.84 -9.56
C CYS A 33 -7.11 -9.30 -10.02
N PRO A 34 -7.96 -10.05 -10.75
CA PRO A 34 -9.24 -9.56 -11.25
C PRO A 34 -10.22 -9.11 -10.14
N LEU A 35 -10.23 -9.82 -9.00
CA LEU A 35 -11.08 -9.48 -7.86
C LEU A 35 -10.59 -8.19 -7.19
N CYS A 36 -9.27 -8.05 -7.00
CA CYS A 36 -8.67 -6.84 -6.46
C CYS A 36 -8.99 -5.64 -7.36
N MET A 37 -8.82 -5.79 -8.67
CA MET A 37 -9.09 -4.73 -9.66
C MET A 37 -10.55 -4.30 -9.70
N ARG A 38 -11.50 -5.21 -9.45
CA ARG A 38 -12.92 -4.85 -9.35
C ARG A 38 -13.15 -3.87 -8.20
N GLU A 39 -12.57 -4.16 -7.04
CA GLU A 39 -12.66 -3.32 -5.85
C GLU A 39 -11.96 -1.96 -6.06
N ILE A 40 -10.72 -1.99 -6.58
CA ILE A 40 -9.94 -0.78 -6.86
C ILE A 40 -10.67 0.15 -7.83
N ARG A 41 -11.22 -0.36 -8.94
CA ARG A 41 -12.00 0.46 -9.90
C ARG A 41 -13.23 1.10 -9.27
N MET A 42 -13.92 0.38 -8.39
CA MET A 42 -15.07 0.90 -7.66
C MET A 42 -14.63 2.05 -6.74
N LEU A 43 -13.52 1.90 -6.01
CA LEU A 43 -12.98 2.94 -5.13
C LEU A 43 -12.51 4.16 -5.94
N GLN A 44 -11.78 3.94 -7.05
CA GLN A 44 -11.35 5.02 -7.97
C GLN A 44 -12.53 5.84 -8.47
N GLY A 45 -13.64 5.18 -8.85
CA GLY A 45 -14.85 5.87 -9.29
C GLY A 45 -15.57 6.67 -8.19
N ARG A 46 -15.32 6.35 -6.91
CA ARG A 46 -15.89 7.06 -5.75
C ARG A 46 -14.99 8.09 -5.13
N ASP A 47 -13.68 8.00 -5.34
CA ASP A 47 -12.68 8.93 -4.78
C ASP A 47 -12.67 10.28 -5.49
N ARG A 48 -13.79 11.00 -5.43
CA ARG A 48 -13.96 12.32 -6.05
C ARG A 48 -13.04 13.38 -5.44
N ARG A 49 -12.54 13.15 -4.23
CA ARG A 49 -11.66 14.07 -3.49
C ARG A 49 -10.19 13.76 -3.67
N GLN A 50 -9.86 12.70 -4.43
CA GLN A 50 -8.48 12.23 -4.65
C GLN A 50 -7.73 11.99 -3.34
N ARG A 51 -8.42 11.37 -2.36
CA ARG A 51 -7.88 11.10 -1.04
C ARG A 51 -7.13 9.76 -0.95
N ILE A 52 -7.16 8.96 -2.04
CA ILE A 52 -6.50 7.67 -2.10
C ILE A 52 -5.43 7.70 -3.18
N ARG A 53 -4.21 7.36 -2.82
CA ARG A 53 -3.14 7.10 -3.77
C ARG A 53 -3.12 5.60 -4.10
N PHE A 54 -3.29 5.26 -5.36
CA PHE A 54 -3.35 3.88 -5.83
C PHE A 54 -2.00 3.48 -6.44
N VAL A 55 -1.35 2.44 -5.87
CA VAL A 55 -0.05 1.93 -6.32
C VAL A 55 -0.21 0.46 -6.71
N ASP A 56 -0.01 0.16 -7.99
CA ASP A 56 -0.03 -1.20 -8.51
C ASP A 56 1.33 -1.86 -8.29
N ILE A 57 1.36 -2.88 -7.42
CA ILE A 57 2.59 -3.62 -7.13
C ILE A 57 2.95 -4.62 -8.22
N ALA A 58 2.02 -4.95 -9.12
CA ALA A 58 2.27 -5.82 -10.28
C ALA A 58 2.79 -5.05 -11.50
N ALA A 59 2.80 -3.71 -11.45
CA ALA A 59 3.29 -2.87 -12.55
C ALA A 59 4.80 -3.01 -12.76
N ASP A 60 5.23 -2.92 -14.01
CA ASP A 60 6.66 -2.89 -14.35
C ASP A 60 7.34 -1.68 -13.68
N GLY A 61 8.49 -1.94 -13.05
CA GLY A 61 9.26 -0.91 -12.35
C GLY A 61 8.83 -0.62 -10.91
N PHE A 62 7.83 -1.31 -10.38
CA PHE A 62 7.51 -1.19 -8.95
C PHE A 62 8.68 -1.67 -8.09
N ASP A 63 9.12 -0.82 -7.15
CA ASP A 63 10.18 -1.12 -6.20
C ASP A 63 9.61 -1.34 -4.79
N ALA A 64 9.59 -2.60 -4.33
CA ALA A 64 9.11 -2.96 -3.00
C ALA A 64 9.99 -2.37 -1.87
N ALA A 65 11.29 -2.14 -2.14
CA ALA A 65 12.19 -1.53 -1.16
C ALA A 65 11.76 -0.09 -0.81
N SER A 66 11.12 0.63 -1.74
CA SER A 66 10.58 1.97 -1.50
C SER A 66 9.45 2.00 -0.47
N VAL A 67 8.80 0.86 -0.26
CA VAL A 67 7.74 0.68 0.76
C VAL A 67 8.33 0.21 2.09
N GLY A 68 9.53 -0.37 2.07
CA GLY A 68 10.18 -0.97 3.25
C GLY A 68 9.68 -2.38 3.57
N LEU A 69 9.02 -3.05 2.62
CA LEU A 69 8.52 -4.42 2.76
C LEU A 69 9.08 -5.31 1.65
N ALA A 70 9.20 -6.61 1.92
CA ALA A 70 9.49 -7.59 0.89
C ALA A 70 8.32 -7.69 -0.09
N TRP A 71 8.62 -7.93 -1.37
CA TRP A 71 7.59 -8.06 -2.41
C TRP A 71 6.59 -9.20 -2.08
N GLU A 72 7.10 -10.32 -1.55
CA GLU A 72 6.31 -11.46 -1.12
C GLU A 72 5.30 -11.08 -0.04
N THR A 73 5.70 -10.21 0.91
CA THR A 73 4.82 -9.68 1.97
C THR A 73 3.70 -8.83 1.38
N LEU A 74 4.03 -7.96 0.41
CA LEU A 74 3.05 -7.14 -0.29
C LEU A 74 2.08 -8.00 -1.11
N MET A 75 2.56 -9.10 -1.67
CA MET A 75 1.74 -10.06 -2.42
C MET A 75 0.91 -10.96 -1.52
N ASP A 76 1.28 -11.22 -0.27
CA ASP A 76 0.52 -12.09 0.64
C ASP A 76 -0.81 -11.45 1.05
N ARG A 77 -0.81 -10.14 1.32
CA ARG A 77 -1.99 -9.39 1.76
C ARG A 77 -1.94 -7.93 1.30
N ILE A 78 -3.11 -7.28 1.32
CA ILE A 78 -3.18 -5.85 0.98
C ILE A 78 -2.50 -5.00 2.06
N HIS A 79 -1.74 -4.02 1.63
CA HIS A 79 -1.08 -3.04 2.50
C HIS A 79 -1.47 -1.62 2.11
N GLY A 80 -1.36 -0.72 3.08
CA GLY A 80 -1.51 0.72 2.86
C GLY A 80 -0.52 1.49 3.69
N ARG A 81 -0.19 2.71 3.25
CA ARG A 81 0.65 3.66 3.98
C ARG A 81 -0.14 4.92 4.25
N LEU A 82 -0.11 5.37 5.51
CA LEU A 82 -0.74 6.61 5.94
C LEU A 82 0.18 7.80 5.65
N PRO A 83 -0.31 9.05 5.69
CA PRO A 83 0.49 10.25 5.46
C PRO A 83 1.69 10.41 6.40
N ASP A 84 1.60 9.86 7.60
CA ASP A 84 2.67 9.85 8.60
C ASP A 84 3.72 8.74 8.39
N GLY A 85 3.57 7.93 7.31
CA GLY A 85 4.43 6.80 6.98
C GLY A 85 4.04 5.48 7.65
N THR A 86 3.02 5.48 8.53
CA THR A 86 2.56 4.25 9.21
C THR A 86 2.01 3.25 8.19
N LEU A 87 2.50 2.02 8.24
CA LEU A 87 1.97 0.92 7.43
C LEU A 87 0.80 0.25 8.13
N VAL A 88 -0.24 -0.03 7.36
CA VAL A 88 -1.44 -0.78 7.78
C VAL A 88 -1.67 -1.94 6.81
N GLU A 89 -2.32 -3.02 7.29
CA GLU A 89 -2.56 -4.21 6.49
C GLU A 89 -3.97 -4.77 6.67
N GLY A 90 -4.40 -5.60 5.75
CA GLY A 90 -5.64 -6.38 5.85
C GLY A 90 -6.90 -5.53 5.91
N VAL A 91 -7.79 -5.85 6.86
CA VAL A 91 -9.10 -5.19 7.01
C VAL A 91 -8.97 -3.69 7.31
N GLU A 92 -7.92 -3.26 8.03
CA GLU A 92 -7.74 -1.84 8.35
C GLU A 92 -7.47 -1.00 7.08
N VAL A 93 -6.81 -1.56 6.06
CA VAL A 93 -6.67 -0.89 4.76
C VAL A 93 -8.04 -0.58 4.17
N PHE A 94 -8.94 -1.56 4.13
CA PHE A 94 -10.31 -1.36 3.62
C PHE A 94 -11.08 -0.33 4.44
N ARG A 95 -10.96 -0.36 5.77
CA ARG A 95 -11.59 0.64 6.64
C ARG A 95 -11.15 2.07 6.26
N ARG A 96 -9.85 2.27 6.01
CA ARG A 96 -9.31 3.57 5.60
C ARG A 96 -9.79 3.97 4.20
N LEU A 97 -9.76 3.05 3.24
CA LEU A 97 -10.24 3.29 1.87
C LEU A 97 -11.72 3.69 1.85
N TYR A 98 -12.57 2.92 2.54
CA TYR A 98 -14.00 3.23 2.61
C TYR A 98 -14.29 4.52 3.38
N ALA A 99 -13.53 4.84 4.42
CA ALA A 99 -13.66 6.12 5.12
C ALA A 99 -13.30 7.30 4.20
N ALA A 100 -12.23 7.19 3.40
CA ALA A 100 -11.79 8.21 2.44
C ALA A 100 -12.85 8.53 1.38
N VAL A 101 -13.63 7.52 0.95
CA VAL A 101 -14.71 7.71 -0.04
C VAL A 101 -16.09 8.01 0.59
N GLY A 102 -16.13 8.32 1.89
CA GLY A 102 -17.33 8.83 2.56
C GLY A 102 -18.18 7.81 3.32
N PHE A 103 -17.73 6.54 3.44
CA PHE A 103 -18.44 5.51 4.21
C PHE A 103 -18.01 5.44 5.69
N GLY A 104 -17.58 6.56 6.27
CA GLY A 104 -17.12 6.63 7.66
C GLY A 104 -18.07 6.00 8.69
N PRO A 105 -19.38 6.30 8.68
CA PRO A 105 -20.36 5.69 9.60
C PRO A 105 -20.43 4.16 9.49
N LEU A 106 -20.37 3.61 8.27
CA LEU A 106 -20.34 2.17 8.04
C LEU A 106 -19.05 1.54 8.57
N VAL A 107 -17.92 2.23 8.38
CA VAL A 107 -16.62 1.80 8.92
C VAL A 107 -16.65 1.73 10.44
N ALA A 108 -17.28 2.68 11.12
CA ALA A 108 -17.43 2.65 12.59
C ALA A 108 -18.11 1.35 13.07
N LEU A 109 -19.12 0.86 12.37
CA LEU A 109 -19.80 -0.39 12.67
C LEU A 109 -18.87 -1.60 12.56
N THR A 110 -17.93 -1.58 11.60
CA THR A 110 -16.96 -2.68 11.42
C THR A 110 -15.92 -2.78 12.54
N ARG A 111 -15.83 -1.77 13.42
CA ARG A 111 -14.93 -1.75 14.57
C ARG A 111 -15.52 -2.34 15.84
N LEU A 112 -16.82 -2.71 15.81
CA LEU A 112 -17.45 -3.36 16.94
C LEU A 112 -16.78 -4.71 17.24
N PRO A 113 -16.57 -5.05 18.55
CA PRO A 113 -16.08 -6.36 18.93
C PRO A 113 -17.02 -7.45 18.38
N GLY A 114 -16.46 -8.54 17.88
CA GLY A 114 -17.20 -9.59 17.16
C GLY A 114 -17.28 -9.33 15.64
N VAL A 115 -17.72 -8.15 15.20
CA VAL A 115 -17.74 -7.79 13.77
C VAL A 115 -16.30 -7.71 13.25
N SER A 116 -15.41 -7.03 13.98
CA SER A 116 -14.00 -6.93 13.60
C SER A 116 -13.34 -8.31 13.47
N GLN A 117 -13.54 -9.19 14.47
CA GLN A 117 -12.99 -10.55 14.46
C GLN A 117 -13.48 -11.38 13.28
N LEU A 118 -14.79 -11.27 12.97
CA LEU A 118 -15.38 -11.98 11.83
C LEU A 118 -14.80 -11.48 10.50
N LEU A 119 -14.63 -10.16 10.35
CA LEU A 119 -14.03 -9.56 9.14
C LEU A 119 -12.57 -9.97 8.98
N ASP A 120 -11.80 -9.98 10.07
CA ASP A 120 -10.40 -10.40 10.03
C ASP A 120 -10.29 -11.89 9.65
N LEU A 121 -11.15 -12.76 10.19
CA LEU A 121 -11.18 -14.17 9.82
C LEU A 121 -11.58 -14.36 8.34
N ALA A 122 -12.63 -13.67 7.90
CA ALA A 122 -13.08 -13.73 6.51
C ALA A 122 -12.00 -13.23 5.55
N TYR A 123 -11.33 -12.14 5.91
CA TYR A 123 -10.23 -11.61 5.11
C TYR A 123 -9.04 -12.58 5.03
N HIS A 124 -8.63 -13.19 6.15
CA HIS A 124 -7.57 -14.20 6.14
C HIS A 124 -7.90 -15.41 5.25
N ALA A 125 -9.15 -15.90 5.34
CA ALA A 125 -9.62 -16.97 4.47
C ALA A 125 -9.59 -16.55 2.99
N PHE A 126 -10.02 -15.33 2.68
CA PHE A 126 -9.95 -14.79 1.32
C PHE A 126 -8.50 -14.63 0.83
N ALA A 127 -7.63 -13.97 1.60
CA ALA A 127 -6.23 -13.74 1.23
C ALA A 127 -5.51 -15.06 0.92
N LYS A 128 -5.71 -16.06 1.78
CA LYS A 128 -5.12 -17.39 1.61
C LYS A 128 -5.63 -18.13 0.36
N ASN A 129 -6.87 -17.90 -0.03
CA ASN A 129 -7.50 -18.61 -1.15
C ASN A 129 -7.60 -17.75 -2.43
N ARG A 130 -7.18 -16.48 -2.41
CA ARG A 130 -7.40 -15.55 -3.53
C ARG A 130 -6.83 -16.05 -4.86
N LEU A 131 -5.63 -16.66 -4.85
CA LEU A 131 -5.00 -17.18 -6.06
C LEU A 131 -5.80 -18.34 -6.67
N ARG A 132 -6.40 -19.20 -5.83
CA ARG A 132 -7.31 -20.25 -6.28
C ARG A 132 -8.62 -19.70 -6.80
N LEU A 133 -9.19 -18.71 -6.09
CA LEU A 133 -10.45 -18.06 -6.49
C LEU A 133 -10.33 -17.26 -7.78
N THR A 134 -9.13 -16.80 -8.13
CA THR A 134 -8.86 -16.02 -9.34
C THR A 134 -8.35 -16.89 -10.52
N GLY A 135 -8.31 -18.23 -10.35
CA GLY A 135 -7.84 -19.15 -11.40
C GLY A 135 -6.32 -19.07 -11.67
N ARG A 136 -5.56 -18.46 -10.75
CA ARG A 136 -4.08 -18.32 -10.87
C ARG A 136 -3.33 -19.52 -10.27
N CYS A 137 -4.03 -20.59 -9.90
CA CYS A 137 -3.45 -21.85 -9.48
C CYS A 137 -3.89 -22.93 -10.46
N VAL A 138 -2.94 -23.54 -11.18
CA VAL A 138 -3.14 -24.70 -12.04
C VAL A 138 -2.34 -25.86 -11.44
N ASP A 139 -2.98 -27.02 -11.26
CA ASP A 139 -2.34 -28.27 -10.77
C ASP A 139 -1.53 -28.13 -9.47
N GLY A 140 -2.01 -27.27 -8.55
CA GLY A 140 -1.36 -27.08 -7.24
C GLY A 140 -0.19 -26.07 -7.26
N ALA A 141 0.26 -25.60 -8.41
CA ALA A 141 1.18 -24.50 -8.54
C ALA A 141 0.39 -23.17 -8.70
N CYS A 142 0.57 -22.24 -7.76
CA CYS A 142 -0.02 -20.92 -7.86
C CYS A 142 1.00 -19.98 -8.48
N GLU A 143 0.66 -19.36 -9.62
CA GLU A 143 1.46 -18.29 -10.19
C GLU A 143 1.37 -17.04 -9.28
N LEU A 144 2.36 -16.91 -8.43
CA LEU A 144 2.74 -15.59 -7.95
C LEU A 144 3.23 -14.83 -9.18
N HIS A 145 2.62 -13.70 -9.50
CA HIS A 145 3.08 -12.85 -10.59
C HIS A 145 4.59 -12.67 -10.42
N THR A 146 5.37 -13.07 -11.43
CA THR A 146 6.83 -12.95 -11.38
C THR A 146 7.15 -11.51 -11.04
N LYS A 147 7.91 -11.32 -9.95
CA LYS A 147 8.46 -10.04 -9.55
C LYS A 147 8.87 -9.26 -10.80
N PRO A 148 8.40 -8.01 -10.99
CA PRO A 148 8.85 -7.19 -12.10
C PRO A 148 10.38 -7.25 -12.10
N ARG A 149 10.98 -7.64 -13.22
CA ARG A 149 12.44 -7.69 -13.34
C ARG A 149 12.96 -6.26 -13.23
N GLY A 150 13.24 -5.82 -12.00
CA GLY A 150 14.08 -4.67 -11.78
C GLY A 150 15.40 -4.93 -12.51
N LEU A 151 15.85 -3.95 -13.29
CA LEU A 151 17.11 -3.98 -13.98
C LEU A 151 18.19 -4.51 -13.03
N SER A 152 18.74 -5.67 -13.37
CA SER A 152 19.96 -6.18 -12.77
C SER A 152 20.99 -5.05 -12.85
N ALA A 153 21.45 -4.54 -11.72
CA ALA A 153 22.61 -3.68 -11.66
C ALA A 153 23.76 -4.43 -12.36
N ASN A 154 24.13 -3.95 -13.55
CA ASN A 154 25.28 -4.43 -14.28
C ASN A 154 26.53 -3.93 -13.53
N PRO A 155 27.37 -4.79 -12.92
CA PRO A 155 28.64 -4.38 -12.34
C PRO A 155 29.63 -4.20 -13.48
N ARG A 156 29.95 -2.95 -13.80
CA ARG A 156 31.24 -2.57 -14.41
C ARG A 156 31.73 -1.28 -13.82
#